data_cedc9467def62061449c686474fe70fa
#
_entry.id   cedc9467def62061449c686474fe70fa
#
_cell.length_a   1.000
_cell.length_b   1.000
_cell.length_c   1.000
_cell.angle_alpha   90.00
_cell.angle_beta   90.00
_cell.angle_gamma   90.00
#
_symmetry.space_group_name_H-M   'P 1'
#
loop_
_entity.id
_entity.type
_entity.pdbx_description
1 polymer ?
#
loop_
_entity_poly.entity_id
_entity_poly.type
_entity_poly.pdbx_seq_one_letter_code
_entity_poly.pdbx_strand_id
1 'polypeptide(L)'
;EKGAREPSSEILIQIANFFGTSIDYLVGKVESVGQRTIPAGFQPLPKMSNVPLVGRIACGQPITAEENVERLVSIPTEWHADFTLMCEGASMEPKIHDGDLVAIHCQPRVENGEIAAVRIGDEATLKRVFLFEDHVELRAENPAFASIVRIGEAMNDVHIEGKAVGLCRGL
;
A
#
# COMPACT_ATOMS: atom_id res chain seq x y z
N GLU A 1 -1.62 -23.34 -53.89
CA GLU A 1 -1.09 -22.54 -52.73
C GLU A 1 -0.99 -21.09 -53.21
N LYS A 2 -1.94 -20.23 -52.72
CA LYS A 2 -1.85 -18.78 -52.91
C LYS A 2 -0.88 -18.27 -51.88
N GLY A 3 0.33 -17.92 -52.32
CA GLY A 3 1.33 -17.28 -51.49
C GLY A 3 0.75 -16.02 -50.81
N ALA A 4 0.83 -15.94 -49.47
CA ALA A 4 0.46 -14.77 -48.73
C ALA A 4 1.38 -13.62 -49.18
N ARG A 5 0.80 -12.53 -49.76
CA ARG A 5 1.56 -11.33 -50.09
C ARG A 5 1.89 -10.62 -48.77
N GLU A 6 3.17 -10.37 -48.59
CA GLU A 6 3.60 -9.49 -47.47
C GLU A 6 3.03 -8.08 -47.69
N PRO A 7 2.53 -7.42 -46.64
CA PRO A 7 2.04 -6.05 -46.73
C PRO A 7 3.20 -5.10 -47.11
N SER A 8 2.90 -4.11 -47.96
CA SER A 8 3.90 -3.09 -48.29
C SER A 8 4.26 -2.23 -47.06
N SER A 9 5.42 -1.60 -47.05
CA SER A 9 5.87 -0.70 -45.98
C SER A 9 4.83 0.41 -45.71
N GLU A 10 4.16 0.91 -46.75
CA GLU A 10 3.13 1.94 -46.63
C GLU A 10 1.90 1.45 -45.84
N ILE A 11 1.47 0.22 -46.08
CA ILE A 11 0.36 -0.41 -45.36
C ILE A 11 0.76 -0.65 -43.89
N LEU A 12 2.00 -1.11 -43.64
CA LEU A 12 2.51 -1.27 -42.28
C LEU A 12 2.55 0.03 -41.49
N ILE A 13 2.94 1.14 -42.13
CA ILE A 13 2.94 2.49 -41.55
C ILE A 13 1.49 2.90 -41.18
N GLN A 14 0.55 2.71 -42.09
CA GLN A 14 -0.86 3.06 -41.83
C GLN A 14 -1.45 2.24 -40.68
N ILE A 15 -1.18 0.94 -40.62
CA ILE A 15 -1.60 0.06 -39.55
C ILE A 15 -0.96 0.48 -38.22
N ALA A 16 0.36 0.76 -38.20
CA ALA A 16 1.07 1.20 -37.02
C ALA A 16 0.47 2.51 -36.47
N ASN A 17 0.20 3.48 -37.33
CA ASN A 17 -0.42 4.75 -36.94
C ASN A 17 -1.84 4.56 -36.43
N PHE A 18 -2.65 3.71 -37.07
CA PHE A 18 -4.03 3.45 -36.68
C PHE A 18 -4.11 2.81 -35.26
N PHE A 19 -3.23 1.87 -34.96
CA PHE A 19 -3.19 1.20 -33.66
C PHE A 19 -2.27 1.87 -32.64
N GLY A 20 -1.62 3.01 -32.96
CA GLY A 20 -0.70 3.71 -32.08
C GLY A 20 0.53 2.87 -31.69
N THR A 21 0.97 1.99 -32.59
CA THR A 21 2.09 1.07 -32.36
C THR A 21 3.26 1.34 -33.33
N SER A 22 4.39 0.62 -33.19
CA SER A 22 5.52 0.70 -34.11
C SER A 22 5.45 -0.41 -35.16
N ILE A 23 6.08 -0.19 -36.32
CA ILE A 23 6.23 -1.22 -37.37
C ILE A 23 6.99 -2.43 -36.81
N ASP A 24 8.04 -2.20 -36.00
CA ASP A 24 8.85 -3.26 -35.42
C ASP A 24 8.03 -4.18 -34.48
N TYR A 25 7.04 -3.63 -33.81
CA TYR A 25 6.07 -4.41 -33.04
C TYR A 25 5.17 -5.25 -33.96
N LEU A 26 4.65 -4.64 -35.04
CA LEU A 26 3.77 -5.35 -35.98
C LEU A 26 4.47 -6.51 -36.69
N VAL A 27 5.79 -6.40 -36.92
CA VAL A 27 6.59 -7.47 -37.56
C VAL A 27 7.26 -8.40 -36.55
N GLY A 28 6.93 -8.29 -35.24
CA GLY A 28 7.41 -9.18 -34.18
C GLY A 28 8.88 -9.02 -33.81
N LYS A 29 9.50 -7.89 -34.15
CA LYS A 29 10.89 -7.60 -33.78
C LYS A 29 11.05 -7.09 -32.33
N VAL A 30 9.97 -6.61 -31.73
CA VAL A 30 9.91 -6.15 -30.34
C VAL A 30 8.66 -6.69 -29.66
N GLU A 31 8.79 -7.17 -28.43
CA GLU A 31 7.68 -7.80 -27.68
C GLU A 31 6.72 -6.79 -27.05
N SER A 32 7.04 -5.50 -27.08
CA SER A 32 6.19 -4.45 -26.49
C SER A 32 6.10 -3.23 -27.38
N VAL A 33 4.90 -2.62 -27.41
CA VAL A 33 4.67 -1.31 -28.02
C VAL A 33 5.54 -0.28 -27.31
N GLY A 34 6.56 0.19 -28.01
CA GLY A 34 7.57 1.17 -27.64
C GLY A 34 7.68 1.51 -26.15
N GLN A 35 8.80 1.18 -25.54
CA GLN A 35 9.20 1.89 -24.33
C GLN A 35 9.18 3.38 -24.68
N ARG A 36 8.18 4.12 -24.19
CA ARG A 36 8.24 5.57 -24.23
C ARG A 36 9.52 5.93 -23.51
N THR A 37 10.55 6.34 -24.25
CA THR A 37 11.78 6.87 -23.67
C THR A 37 11.37 8.04 -22.81
N ILE A 38 11.51 7.86 -21.51
CA ILE A 38 11.20 8.90 -20.52
C ILE A 38 12.19 10.02 -20.81
N PRO A 39 11.74 11.27 -21.09
CA PRO A 39 12.65 12.37 -21.35
C PRO A 39 13.66 12.53 -20.22
N ALA A 40 14.89 12.96 -20.54
CA ALA A 40 15.92 13.22 -19.54
C ALA A 40 15.39 14.19 -18.48
N GLY A 41 15.50 13.82 -17.19
CA GLY A 41 14.98 14.59 -16.06
C GLY A 41 13.62 14.15 -15.55
N PHE A 42 12.94 13.20 -16.18
CA PHE A 42 11.71 12.59 -15.68
C PHE A 42 12.01 11.18 -15.13
N GLN A 43 11.39 10.84 -14.01
CA GLN A 43 11.41 9.48 -13.49
C GLN A 43 10.14 8.73 -13.92
N PRO A 44 10.21 7.41 -14.16
CA PRO A 44 9.01 6.62 -14.40
C PRO A 44 8.08 6.72 -13.18
N LEU A 45 6.77 6.70 -13.43
CA LEU A 45 5.80 6.57 -12.33
C LEU A 45 6.08 5.27 -11.56
N PRO A 46 5.95 5.28 -10.22
CA PRO A 46 6.09 4.06 -9.44
C PRO A 46 5.08 3.01 -9.92
N LYS A 47 5.47 1.76 -9.89
CA LYS A 47 4.52 0.66 -10.10
C LYS A 47 3.51 0.69 -8.97
N MET A 48 2.23 0.53 -9.30
CA MET A 48 1.14 0.52 -8.33
C MET A 48 0.62 -0.91 -8.13
N SER A 49 0.25 -1.24 -6.91
CA SER A 49 -0.49 -2.46 -6.55
C SER A 49 -1.79 -2.10 -5.85
N ASN A 50 -2.81 -2.93 -6.05
CA ASN A 50 -4.09 -2.76 -5.37
C ASN A 50 -4.07 -3.59 -4.09
N VAL A 51 -4.30 -2.93 -2.96
CA VAL A 51 -4.41 -3.56 -1.64
C VAL A 51 -5.77 -3.23 -1.01
N PRO A 52 -6.31 -4.09 -0.14
CA PRO A 52 -7.58 -3.82 0.52
C PRO A 52 -7.50 -2.64 1.49
N LEU A 53 -8.51 -1.78 1.51
CA LEU A 53 -8.82 -0.89 2.62
C LEU A 53 -9.66 -1.68 3.62
N VAL A 54 -9.15 -1.81 4.83
CA VAL A 54 -9.80 -2.53 5.93
C VAL A 54 -10.47 -1.51 6.84
N GLY A 55 -11.80 -1.62 6.99
CA GLY A 55 -12.58 -0.71 7.84
C GLY A 55 -12.54 -1.09 9.32
N ARG A 56 -12.50 -2.39 9.61
CA ARG A 56 -12.42 -2.93 10.98
C ARG A 56 -11.47 -4.11 11.05
N ILE A 57 -10.77 -4.23 12.17
CA ILE A 57 -9.97 -5.40 12.47
C ILE A 57 -10.74 -6.21 13.53
N ALA A 58 -11.40 -7.29 13.09
CA ALA A 58 -12.16 -8.16 13.99
C ALA A 58 -11.25 -9.18 14.69
N CYS A 59 -11.51 -9.43 15.98
CA CYS A 59 -10.78 -10.42 16.76
C CYS A 59 -11.01 -11.84 16.22
N GLY A 60 -9.90 -12.59 16.05
CA GLY A 60 -9.97 -14.01 15.65
C GLY A 60 -10.18 -14.28 14.17
N GLN A 61 -10.30 -13.26 13.32
CA GLN A 61 -10.37 -13.40 11.87
C GLN A 61 -9.15 -12.79 11.17
N PRO A 62 -8.73 -13.28 9.99
CA PRO A 62 -7.71 -12.62 9.20
C PRO A 62 -8.12 -11.17 8.89
N ILE A 63 -7.20 -10.23 9.02
CA ILE A 63 -7.44 -8.80 8.74
C ILE A 63 -8.00 -8.58 7.33
N THR A 64 -7.54 -9.37 6.38
CA THR A 64 -7.96 -9.33 4.97
C THR A 64 -9.16 -10.21 4.66
N ALA A 65 -9.94 -10.68 5.67
CA ALA A 65 -11.19 -11.38 5.41
C ALA A 65 -12.13 -10.48 4.61
N GLU A 66 -12.89 -11.06 3.66
CA GLU A 66 -13.77 -10.30 2.75
C GLU A 66 -14.74 -9.37 3.48
N GLU A 67 -15.19 -9.78 4.68
CA GLU A 67 -16.10 -9.02 5.56
C GLU A 67 -15.50 -7.68 6.05
N ASN A 68 -14.17 -7.58 6.10
CA ASN A 68 -13.45 -6.42 6.60
C ASN A 68 -13.03 -5.46 5.48
N VAL A 69 -13.11 -5.89 4.23
CA VAL A 69 -12.64 -5.12 3.06
C VAL A 69 -13.73 -4.19 2.55
N GLU A 70 -13.50 -2.90 2.62
CA GLU A 70 -14.42 -1.88 2.08
C GLU A 70 -14.23 -1.66 0.58
N ARG A 71 -13.00 -1.55 0.13
CA ARG A 71 -12.61 -1.31 -1.26
C ARG A 71 -11.13 -1.60 -1.48
N LEU A 72 -10.68 -1.63 -2.73
CA LEU A 72 -9.27 -1.67 -3.09
C LEU A 72 -8.71 -0.26 -3.25
N VAL A 73 -7.46 -0.07 -2.82
CA VAL A 73 -6.69 1.18 -2.93
C VAL A 73 -5.40 0.91 -3.69
N SER A 74 -5.08 1.77 -4.66
CA SER A 74 -3.81 1.70 -5.39
C SER A 74 -2.72 2.42 -4.62
N ILE A 75 -1.64 1.71 -4.30
CA ILE A 75 -0.47 2.23 -3.59
C ILE A 75 0.82 1.84 -4.33
N PRO A 76 1.96 2.53 -4.09
CA PRO A 76 3.25 2.13 -4.63
C PRO A 76 3.62 0.70 -4.22
N THR A 77 3.97 -0.14 -5.22
CA THR A 77 4.35 -1.55 -4.97
C THR A 77 5.59 -1.65 -4.08
N GLU A 78 6.48 -0.66 -4.13
CA GLU A 78 7.71 -0.60 -3.31
C GLU A 78 7.45 -0.49 -1.81
N TRP A 79 6.25 -0.13 -1.38
CA TRP A 79 5.89 -0.10 0.04
C TRP A 79 5.65 -1.50 0.60
N HIS A 80 5.48 -2.52 -0.25
CA HIS A 80 5.22 -3.91 0.16
C HIS A 80 4.09 -4.03 1.20
N ALA A 81 3.08 -3.17 1.09
CA ALA A 81 1.96 -3.21 2.01
C ALA A 81 0.96 -4.30 1.61
N ASP A 82 0.34 -4.90 2.62
CA ASP A 82 -0.64 -5.98 2.47
C ASP A 82 -2.07 -5.45 2.56
N PHE A 83 -2.27 -4.35 3.30
CA PHE A 83 -3.57 -3.67 3.42
C PHE A 83 -3.39 -2.19 3.76
N THR A 84 -4.48 -1.43 3.74
CA THR A 84 -4.55 -0.04 4.18
C THR A 84 -5.59 0.12 5.28
N LEU A 85 -5.36 1.10 6.16
CA LEU A 85 -6.31 1.56 7.18
C LEU A 85 -6.62 3.03 6.95
N MET A 86 -7.85 3.44 7.18
CA MET A 86 -8.19 4.85 7.32
C MET A 86 -7.89 5.30 8.74
N CYS A 87 -7.12 6.37 8.87
CA CYS A 87 -6.86 6.99 10.16
C CYS A 87 -8.10 7.77 10.61
N GLU A 88 -8.58 7.51 11.82
CA GLU A 88 -9.65 8.24 12.44
C GLU A 88 -9.15 9.02 13.66
N GLY A 89 -9.51 10.30 13.70
CA GLY A 89 -9.17 11.21 14.79
C GLY A 89 -7.75 11.77 14.74
N ALA A 90 -7.38 12.54 15.76
CA ALA A 90 -6.19 13.38 15.78
C ALA A 90 -5.01 12.82 16.59
N SER A 91 -5.06 11.56 17.04
CA SER A 91 -4.04 11.00 17.95
C SER A 91 -2.66 10.85 17.29
N MET A 92 -2.61 10.78 15.96
CA MET A 92 -1.37 10.62 15.20
C MET A 92 -0.94 11.89 14.47
N GLU A 93 -1.61 13.03 14.73
CA GLU A 93 -1.17 14.33 14.23
C GLU A 93 0.11 14.83 14.93
N PRO A 94 0.94 15.62 14.23
CA PRO A 94 0.75 16.15 12.87
C PRO A 94 1.19 15.20 11.76
N LYS A 95 1.67 14.01 12.07
CA LYS A 95 2.26 13.09 11.09
C LYS A 95 1.21 12.41 10.22
N ILE A 96 0.16 11.89 10.84
CA ILE A 96 -0.96 11.23 10.17
C ILE A 96 -2.22 11.98 10.63
N HIS A 97 -3.01 12.46 9.67
CA HIS A 97 -4.22 13.23 9.93
C HIS A 97 -5.46 12.34 9.83
N ASP A 98 -6.55 12.85 10.36
CA ASP A 98 -7.87 12.27 10.15
C ASP A 98 -8.18 12.11 8.65
N GLY A 99 -8.67 10.93 8.24
CA GLY A 99 -8.96 10.60 6.85
C GLY A 99 -7.77 10.13 6.00
N ASP A 100 -6.55 10.14 6.53
CA ASP A 100 -5.38 9.60 5.82
C ASP A 100 -5.50 8.07 5.64
N LEU A 101 -5.06 7.57 4.50
CA LEU A 101 -4.91 6.14 4.26
C LEU A 101 -3.48 5.70 4.59
N VAL A 102 -3.34 4.86 5.58
CA VAL A 102 -2.05 4.33 6.04
C VAL A 102 -1.85 2.93 5.50
N ALA A 103 -0.78 2.74 4.74
CA ALA A 103 -0.38 1.46 4.18
C ALA A 103 0.35 0.63 5.24
N ILE A 104 -0.06 -0.61 5.43
CA ILE A 104 0.41 -1.51 6.48
C ILE A 104 1.01 -2.76 5.85
N HIS A 105 2.22 -3.09 6.29
CA HIS A 105 2.84 -4.38 6.01
C HIS A 105 2.60 -5.34 7.18
N CYS A 106 1.97 -6.49 6.91
CA CYS A 106 1.65 -7.50 7.92
C CYS A 106 2.91 -8.09 8.54
N GLN A 107 3.13 -7.83 9.81
CA GLN A 107 4.20 -8.44 10.58
C GLN A 107 3.86 -8.39 12.08
N PRO A 108 4.20 -9.46 12.85
CA PRO A 108 3.82 -9.55 14.26
C PRO A 108 4.76 -8.77 15.19
N ARG A 109 5.79 -8.12 14.68
CA ARG A 109 6.80 -7.39 15.45
C ARG A 109 7.20 -6.12 14.75
N VAL A 110 7.53 -5.10 15.53
CA VAL A 110 8.08 -3.82 15.06
C VAL A 110 9.24 -3.42 15.97
N GLU A 111 10.11 -2.54 15.48
CA GLU A 111 11.16 -1.96 16.29
C GLU A 111 10.61 -0.82 17.17
N ASN A 112 11.28 -0.56 18.28
CA ASN A 112 10.90 0.54 19.18
C ASN A 112 10.89 1.88 18.47
N GLY A 113 9.75 2.58 18.58
CA GLY A 113 9.52 3.86 17.93
C GLY A 113 8.90 3.77 16.53
N GLU A 114 8.64 2.59 15.99
CA GLU A 114 7.91 2.44 14.73
C GLU A 114 6.40 2.65 14.93
N ILE A 115 5.73 3.13 13.89
CA ILE A 115 4.28 3.26 13.87
C ILE A 115 3.70 1.94 13.37
N ALA A 116 2.71 1.42 14.07
CA ALA A 116 2.07 0.16 13.76
C ALA A 116 0.55 0.24 13.90
N ALA A 117 -0.12 -0.61 13.15
CA ALA A 117 -1.49 -1.01 13.44
C ALA A 117 -1.45 -2.00 14.61
N VAL A 118 -2.10 -1.64 15.71
CA VAL A 118 -2.12 -2.41 16.95
C VAL A 118 -3.56 -2.67 17.32
N ARG A 119 -3.87 -3.92 17.69
CA ARG A 119 -5.16 -4.30 18.25
C ARG A 119 -5.02 -4.49 19.76
N ILE A 120 -5.95 -3.91 20.50
CA ILE A 120 -6.08 -4.05 21.96
C ILE A 120 -7.47 -4.60 22.23
N GLY A 121 -7.58 -5.86 22.61
CA GLY A 121 -8.87 -6.54 22.62
C GLY A 121 -9.49 -6.54 21.21
N ASP A 122 -10.66 -5.92 21.08
CA ASP A 122 -11.40 -5.83 19.81
C ASP A 122 -11.19 -4.47 19.06
N GLU A 123 -10.38 -3.57 19.59
CA GLU A 123 -10.17 -2.24 19.01
C GLU A 123 -8.82 -2.17 18.31
N ALA A 124 -8.82 -1.70 17.07
CA ALA A 124 -7.61 -1.41 16.32
C ALA A 124 -7.26 0.07 16.41
N THR A 125 -5.97 0.36 16.50
CA THR A 125 -5.47 1.74 16.57
C THR A 125 -4.09 1.85 15.90
N LEU A 126 -3.76 3.05 15.42
CA LEU A 126 -2.40 3.40 14.98
C LEU A 126 -1.68 4.06 16.14
N LYS A 127 -0.52 3.53 16.52
CA LYS A 127 0.33 4.11 17.57
C LYS A 127 1.79 3.88 17.26
N ARG A 128 2.63 4.69 17.88
CA ARG A 128 4.06 4.43 17.97
C ARG A 128 4.32 3.43 19.09
N VAL A 129 4.94 2.31 18.74
CA VAL A 129 5.11 1.17 19.65
C VAL A 129 6.48 1.21 20.31
N PHE A 130 6.50 1.00 21.62
CA PHE A 130 7.71 0.78 22.40
C PHE A 130 7.53 -0.48 23.25
N LEU A 131 8.42 -1.44 23.03
CA LEU A 131 8.41 -2.74 23.70
C LEU A 131 9.53 -2.75 24.74
N PHE A 132 9.15 -3.08 25.97
CA PHE A 132 10.06 -3.25 27.11
C PHE A 132 9.88 -4.67 27.68
N GLU A 133 10.76 -5.08 28.59
CA GLU A 133 10.71 -6.43 29.16
C GLU A 133 9.43 -6.69 30.00
N ASP A 134 8.94 -5.66 30.67
CA ASP A 134 7.83 -5.72 31.63
C ASP A 134 6.56 -5.01 31.17
N HIS A 135 6.63 -4.23 30.08
CA HIS A 135 5.47 -3.49 29.58
C HIS A 135 5.57 -3.16 28.10
N VAL A 136 4.43 -2.80 27.51
CA VAL A 136 4.30 -2.20 26.17
C VAL A 136 3.74 -0.79 26.34
N GLU A 137 4.38 0.18 25.69
CA GLU A 137 3.88 1.55 25.62
C GLU A 137 3.49 1.89 24.18
N LEU A 138 2.25 2.32 23.98
CA LEU A 138 1.68 2.75 22.71
C LEU A 138 1.47 4.26 22.78
N ARG A 139 2.35 5.00 22.10
CA ARG A 139 2.35 6.47 22.11
C ARG A 139 1.59 7.05 20.94
N ALA A 140 0.80 8.06 21.19
CA ALA A 140 0.29 8.95 20.18
C ALA A 140 1.41 9.86 19.64
N GLU A 141 1.33 10.31 18.40
CA GLU A 141 2.18 11.38 17.88
C GLU A 141 1.75 12.75 18.46
N ASN A 142 0.46 12.90 18.71
CA ASN A 142 -0.12 14.09 19.28
C ASN A 142 0.03 14.09 20.81
N PRO A 143 0.79 15.04 21.40
CA PRO A 143 1.02 15.08 22.84
C PRO A 143 -0.23 15.39 23.68
N ALA A 144 -1.34 15.82 23.07
CA ALA A 144 -2.62 15.97 23.73
C ALA A 144 -3.28 14.64 24.12
N PHE A 145 -2.78 13.51 23.56
CA PHE A 145 -3.28 12.17 23.85
C PHE A 145 -2.30 11.42 24.74
N ALA A 146 -2.82 10.83 25.82
CA ALA A 146 -2.00 10.03 26.73
C ALA A 146 -1.54 8.72 26.06
N SER A 147 -0.34 8.26 26.45
CA SER A 147 0.15 6.94 26.08
C SER A 147 -0.71 5.85 26.72
N ILE A 148 -0.91 4.75 25.98
CA ILE A 148 -1.52 3.54 26.50
C ILE A 148 -0.39 2.62 26.96
N VAL A 149 -0.38 2.25 28.24
CA VAL A 149 0.63 1.34 28.82
C VAL A 149 -0.07 0.05 29.21
N ARG A 150 0.53 -1.10 28.86
CA ARG A 150 0.10 -2.43 29.24
C ARG A 150 1.24 -3.16 29.93
N ILE A 151 1.01 -3.62 31.14
CA ILE A 151 2.04 -4.21 32.03
C ILE A 151 1.70 -5.66 32.32
N GLY A 152 2.72 -6.53 32.38
CA GLY A 152 2.56 -7.94 32.76
C GLY A 152 1.57 -8.68 31.85
N GLU A 153 0.57 -9.33 32.44
CA GLU A 153 -0.42 -10.13 31.73
C GLU A 153 -1.26 -9.30 30.74
N ALA A 154 -1.47 -8.00 31.01
CA ALA A 154 -2.19 -7.12 30.10
C ALA A 154 -1.46 -6.87 28.76
N MET A 155 -0.19 -7.22 28.67
CA MET A 155 0.56 -7.20 27.40
C MET A 155 0.02 -8.22 26.40
N ASN A 156 -0.58 -9.31 26.87
CA ASN A 156 -1.14 -10.37 26.03
C ASN A 156 -2.36 -9.90 25.20
N ASP A 157 -3.00 -8.80 25.62
CA ASP A 157 -4.11 -8.20 24.89
C ASP A 157 -3.66 -7.29 23.74
N VAL A 158 -2.34 -7.02 23.63
CA VAL A 158 -1.76 -6.16 22.62
C VAL A 158 -1.23 -7.01 21.46
N HIS A 159 -1.84 -6.86 20.30
CA HIS A 159 -1.43 -7.57 19.10
C HIS A 159 -0.96 -6.56 18.04
N ILE A 160 0.28 -6.73 17.57
CA ILE A 160 0.80 -5.97 16.42
C ILE A 160 0.30 -6.65 15.16
N GLU A 161 -0.52 -5.95 14.40
CA GLU A 161 -1.10 -6.44 13.15
C GLU A 161 -0.18 -6.15 11.95
N GLY A 162 0.59 -5.05 12.04
CA GLY A 162 1.57 -4.72 11.01
C GLY A 162 2.21 -3.35 11.21
N LYS A 163 3.29 -3.13 10.47
CA LYS A 163 4.04 -1.89 10.44
C LYS A 163 3.46 -0.92 9.41
N ALA A 164 3.35 0.36 9.76
CA ALA A 164 3.04 1.43 8.82
C ALA A 164 4.23 1.69 7.89
N VAL A 165 4.04 1.53 6.58
CA VAL A 165 5.09 1.63 5.56
C VAL A 165 4.87 2.77 4.58
N GLY A 166 3.68 3.36 4.55
CA GLY A 166 3.36 4.47 3.65
C GLY A 166 2.09 5.20 4.05
N LEU A 167 1.88 6.36 3.46
CA LEU A 167 0.76 7.25 3.72
C LEU A 167 0.23 7.82 2.40
N CYS A 168 -1.08 7.75 2.18
CA CYS A 168 -1.77 8.45 1.10
C CYS A 168 -2.73 9.48 1.69
N ARG A 169 -2.65 10.72 1.20
CA ARG A 169 -3.52 11.83 1.58
C ARG A 169 -4.12 12.47 0.35
N GLY A 170 -5.44 12.67 0.36
CA GLY A 170 -6.11 13.56 -0.58
C GLY A 170 -5.87 15.03 -0.21
N LEU A 171 -5.98 15.91 -1.19
CA LEU A 171 -5.93 17.36 -0.98
C LEU A 171 -7.33 17.89 -0.65
#